data_00862c123fbc6d5b30ae05b813f51705
#
_entry.id   00862c123fbc6d5b30ae05b813f51705
#
_cell.length_a   1.000
_cell.length_b   1.000
_cell.length_c   1.000
_cell.angle_alpha   90.00
_cell.angle_beta   90.00
_cell.angle_gamma   90.00
#
_symmetry.space_group_name_H-M   'P 1'
#
loop_
_entity.id
_entity.type
_entity.pdbx_description
1 polymer ?
#
loop_
_entity_poly.entity_id
_entity_poly.type
_entity_poly.pdbx_seq_one_letter_code
_entity_poly.pdbx_strand_id
1 'polypeptide(L)'
;MIEIKTGATWTEKPSEEMIFGHFVESGFGRQVNGMWSEMLYNRAFREVPPYFYATWEWLGLTQEKYNSDAPFWHSGYEECDWVSFGSPKLTHTVGTHTFKGRTSLIVTNETAGHICGIRQEGIHLQAGREYRLSLFVGRKGHIGMAGLNGFGDTIHSEESVPLTVKVGGFEAVANLTTVCEQVEWAFTASETQVASISLSFDWEGGLVLAWSSLMPADNMGGWRRDVVEKLREIKPPVIRFPGGCFVSFYDWESSIGDRNAREPVPSFYWGGLEDNDVGLDEFASLSELVGFAPQICFNMMSSTPYKARQLVEYLNAAPDVGMGRQRLLNGHEKPYGVRLFEMENEPGRKWTAQQYARQCVAFAEEMRLADSAIELMFAAYAYPPDTLAAMLTIAGKHIDYVIYRRGDPDFVAGVLPVIQAYNAGNGTHIKLVNTEWLAPCSSIEPFDDPVIPTSFRWHAKITDDYRTVLSTHQVSWNYALNAAHRLMDYISYGGEFHLANFNNLCNTWGQNVIEASKDRCFLSCAGQVFAFFRRNFAPSVACETATGDERVRAQLARDACGKTRLYLVNHSSSAVKVLLPEGSWNCVEGLTAPNRMSRATEDINPVVACAARIDGNMAILPPLSLVCLMIE
;
A
#
# COMPACT_ATOMS: atom_id res chain seq x y z
N MET A 1 -21.26 12.04 -35.34
CA MET A 1 -22.12 11.55 -34.25
C MET A 1 -21.79 10.09 -34.05
N ILE A 2 -21.47 9.68 -32.82
CA ILE A 2 -21.07 8.30 -32.47
C ILE A 2 -22.31 7.58 -31.95
N GLU A 3 -22.63 6.41 -32.50
CA GLU A 3 -23.75 5.58 -32.03
C GLU A 3 -23.26 4.59 -30.95
N ILE A 4 -23.95 4.54 -29.82
CA ILE A 4 -23.71 3.53 -28.77
C ILE A 4 -24.57 2.31 -29.10
N LYS A 5 -23.90 1.24 -29.55
CA LYS A 5 -24.53 -0.04 -29.86
C LYS A 5 -24.50 -0.96 -28.66
N THR A 6 -25.62 -1.59 -28.34
CA THR A 6 -25.74 -2.55 -27.26
C THR A 6 -26.11 -3.93 -27.84
N GLY A 7 -25.45 -4.96 -27.30
CA GLY A 7 -25.80 -6.35 -27.61
C GLY A 7 -27.16 -6.75 -27.01
N ALA A 8 -27.67 -7.91 -27.44
CA ALA A 8 -28.93 -8.46 -26.93
C ALA A 8 -28.75 -9.22 -25.60
N THR A 9 -27.53 -9.64 -25.28
CA THR A 9 -27.23 -10.49 -24.13
C THR A 9 -26.58 -9.71 -22.99
N TRP A 10 -26.97 -10.06 -21.78
CA TRP A 10 -26.39 -9.59 -20.53
C TRP A 10 -25.53 -10.67 -19.92
N THR A 11 -24.53 -10.30 -19.12
CA THR A 11 -23.74 -11.29 -18.34
C THR A 11 -24.68 -12.06 -17.40
N GLU A 12 -24.38 -13.34 -17.18
CA GLU A 12 -25.22 -14.18 -16.32
C GLU A 12 -25.12 -13.78 -14.86
N LYS A 13 -23.94 -13.36 -14.43
CA LYS A 13 -23.64 -12.95 -13.06
C LYS A 13 -23.20 -11.49 -13.01
N PRO A 14 -23.58 -10.77 -11.95
CA PRO A 14 -23.15 -9.38 -11.80
C PRO A 14 -21.65 -9.29 -11.53
N SER A 15 -21.03 -8.23 -12.02
CA SER A 15 -19.74 -7.76 -11.52
C SER A 15 -19.92 -7.21 -10.12
N GLU A 16 -18.98 -7.53 -9.24
CA GLU A 16 -19.00 -7.15 -7.84
C GLU A 16 -18.15 -5.90 -7.58
N GLU A 17 -18.30 -5.29 -6.41
CA GLU A 17 -17.52 -4.12 -6.01
C GLU A 17 -16.02 -4.40 -5.91
N MET A 18 -15.61 -5.66 -5.73
CA MET A 18 -14.22 -6.09 -5.56
C MET A 18 -13.30 -5.71 -6.73
N ILE A 19 -13.85 -5.35 -7.89
CA ILE A 19 -13.07 -4.83 -9.04
C ILE A 19 -12.50 -3.42 -8.79
N PHE A 20 -12.89 -2.73 -7.73
CA PHE A 20 -12.36 -1.42 -7.33
C PHE A 20 -11.35 -1.53 -6.17
N GLY A 21 -10.68 -2.66 -6.06
CA GLY A 21 -9.67 -2.92 -5.05
C GLY A 21 -8.37 -2.16 -5.26
N HIS A 22 -7.53 -2.20 -4.24
CA HIS A 22 -6.23 -1.54 -4.22
C HIS A 22 -5.13 -2.44 -3.67
N PHE A 23 -3.90 -1.98 -3.83
CA PHE A 23 -2.69 -2.67 -3.47
C PHE A 23 -1.76 -1.77 -2.66
N VAL A 24 -1.17 -2.32 -1.60
CA VAL A 24 -0.17 -1.67 -0.76
C VAL A 24 1.03 -2.58 -0.60
N GLU A 25 2.24 -2.05 -0.78
CA GLU A 25 3.49 -2.77 -0.60
C GLU A 25 4.40 -2.10 0.41
N SER A 26 4.86 -2.86 1.41
CA SER A 26 5.84 -2.39 2.38
C SER A 26 7.19 -2.13 1.73
N GLY A 27 7.88 -1.08 2.16
CA GLY A 27 9.19 -0.68 1.63
C GLY A 27 9.18 -0.09 0.22
N PHE A 28 8.10 -0.25 -0.54
CA PHE A 28 8.01 0.26 -1.91
C PHE A 28 7.38 1.65 -1.94
N GLY A 29 8.18 2.65 -2.34
CA GLY A 29 7.68 3.99 -2.61
C GLY A 29 6.96 4.67 -1.44
N ARG A 30 7.29 4.28 -0.23
CA ARG A 30 6.71 4.83 1.00
C ARG A 30 5.19 4.75 1.09
N GLN A 31 4.64 3.69 0.55
CA GLN A 31 3.21 3.47 0.63
C GLN A 31 2.76 3.38 2.08
N VAL A 32 3.28 2.40 2.80
CA VAL A 32 2.91 2.16 4.20
C VAL A 32 3.34 3.32 5.09
N ASN A 33 4.60 3.77 4.97
CA ASN A 33 5.13 4.88 5.78
C ASN A 33 4.41 6.21 5.51
N GLY A 34 3.92 6.45 4.28
CA GLY A 34 3.09 7.61 3.96
C GLY A 34 1.70 7.58 4.60
N MET A 35 1.19 6.38 4.92
CA MET A 35 -0.12 6.18 5.56
C MET A 35 -0.02 6.11 7.09
N TRP A 36 1.16 5.78 7.64
CA TRP A 36 1.41 5.61 9.06
C TRP A 36 1.78 6.93 9.74
N SER A 37 1.40 7.10 11.00
CA SER A 37 1.57 8.37 11.72
C SER A 37 2.95 8.57 12.34
N GLU A 38 3.83 7.57 12.34
CA GLU A 38 5.16 7.72 12.90
C GLU A 38 5.98 8.76 12.12
N MET A 39 6.49 9.75 12.83
CA MET A 39 7.23 10.87 12.23
C MET A 39 8.74 10.67 12.26
N LEU A 40 9.22 9.70 13.05
CA LEU A 40 10.64 9.41 13.20
C LEU A 40 11.04 8.26 12.26
N TYR A 41 12.06 8.49 11.46
CA TYR A 41 12.71 7.45 10.69
C TYR A 41 13.73 6.72 11.57
N ASN A 42 13.91 5.40 11.33
CA ASN A 42 14.83 4.56 12.12
C ASN A 42 14.65 4.77 13.65
N ARG A 43 13.39 4.73 14.08
CA ARG A 43 13.01 5.02 15.47
C ARG A 43 13.60 4.05 16.50
N ALA A 44 14.13 2.91 16.05
CA ALA A 44 14.81 1.93 16.88
C ALA A 44 16.35 2.08 16.88
N PHE A 45 16.87 3.15 16.27
CA PHE A 45 18.29 3.52 16.24
C PHE A 45 19.20 2.41 15.69
N ARG A 46 18.79 1.74 14.63
CA ARG A 46 19.58 0.69 14.00
C ARG A 46 20.59 1.28 13.01
N GLU A 47 21.60 0.49 12.71
CA GLU A 47 22.45 0.76 11.56
C GLU A 47 21.65 0.50 10.28
N VAL A 48 21.41 1.56 9.48
CA VAL A 48 20.66 1.44 8.24
C VAL A 48 21.55 0.79 7.19
N PRO A 49 21.17 -0.38 6.65
CA PRO A 49 21.95 -1.00 5.59
C PRO A 49 21.96 -0.11 4.35
N PRO A 50 23.07 -0.10 3.59
CA PRO A 50 23.10 0.64 2.35
C PRO A 50 21.99 0.14 1.41
N TYR A 51 21.36 1.07 0.72
CA TYR A 51 20.44 0.75 -0.36
C TYR A 51 21.24 0.14 -1.52
N PHE A 52 21.55 -1.13 -1.46
CA PHE A 52 22.13 -1.81 -2.61
C PHE A 52 21.02 -2.63 -3.25
N TYR A 53 20.54 -2.22 -4.41
CA TYR A 53 19.53 -3.03 -4.97
C TYR A 53 19.70 -3.26 -6.45
N ALA A 54 19.51 -4.50 -6.87
CA ALA A 54 19.42 -4.86 -8.26
C ALA A 54 18.39 -4.01 -9.02
N THR A 55 17.33 -3.60 -8.34
CA THR A 55 16.34 -2.65 -8.84
C THR A 55 16.94 -1.27 -9.11
N TRP A 56 17.89 -0.83 -8.34
CA TRP A 56 18.55 0.46 -8.50
C TRP A 56 19.55 0.46 -9.64
N GLU A 57 20.30 -0.64 -9.80
CA GLU A 57 21.12 -0.84 -10.99
C GLU A 57 20.25 -0.92 -12.25
N TRP A 58 19.10 -1.57 -12.15
CA TRP A 58 18.11 -1.60 -13.21
C TRP A 58 17.66 -0.21 -13.62
N LEU A 59 17.42 0.62 -12.63
CA LEU A 59 16.93 1.98 -12.82
C LEU A 59 18.07 2.95 -13.14
N GLY A 60 19.33 2.49 -13.11
CA GLY A 60 20.51 3.34 -13.28
C GLY A 60 20.65 4.41 -12.19
N LEU A 61 20.08 4.14 -11.01
CA LEU A 61 20.11 5.03 -9.86
C LEU A 61 21.26 4.63 -8.92
N THR A 62 22.04 5.59 -8.47
CA THR A 62 22.89 5.46 -7.29
C THR A 62 22.08 5.81 -6.05
N GLN A 63 22.51 5.36 -4.87
CA GLN A 63 21.88 5.74 -3.61
C GLN A 63 21.80 7.26 -3.43
N GLU A 64 22.87 7.96 -3.78
CA GLU A 64 22.94 9.43 -3.72
C GLU A 64 21.88 10.04 -4.64
N LYS A 65 21.74 9.53 -5.85
CA LYS A 65 20.75 9.98 -6.82
C LYS A 65 19.31 9.66 -6.39
N TYR A 66 19.11 8.55 -5.71
CA TYR A 66 17.79 8.22 -5.12
C TYR A 66 17.45 9.18 -3.99
N ASN A 67 18.36 9.42 -3.08
CA ASN A 67 18.11 10.31 -1.97
C ASN A 67 17.91 11.77 -2.42
N SER A 68 18.67 12.23 -3.43
CA SER A 68 18.56 13.58 -3.98
C SER A 68 17.37 13.78 -4.91
N ASP A 69 16.94 12.72 -5.59
CA ASP A 69 15.88 12.76 -6.58
C ASP A 69 14.56 12.17 -6.04
N ALA A 70 14.46 12.06 -4.73
CA ALA A 70 13.24 11.66 -4.05
C ALA A 70 11.94 12.39 -4.47
N PRO A 71 11.92 13.38 -5.39
CA PRO A 71 10.68 13.94 -5.92
C PRO A 71 9.77 12.94 -6.62
N PHE A 72 10.24 11.74 -6.94
CA PHE A 72 9.32 10.65 -7.29
C PHE A 72 8.36 10.27 -6.19
N TRP A 73 8.77 10.53 -4.99
CA TRP A 73 8.09 10.12 -3.79
C TRP A 73 7.33 11.27 -3.16
N HIS A 74 7.18 12.39 -3.81
CA HIS A 74 6.63 13.63 -3.32
C HIS A 74 7.64 14.49 -2.52
N SER A 75 7.76 15.73 -2.92
CA SER A 75 8.55 16.74 -2.23
C SER A 75 8.16 16.82 -0.75
N GLY A 76 9.14 16.82 0.13
CA GLY A 76 8.91 16.87 1.57
C GLY A 76 8.86 15.52 2.27
N TYR A 77 9.04 14.39 1.55
CA TYR A 77 9.15 13.08 2.17
C TYR A 77 10.60 12.58 2.20
N GLU A 78 11.51 13.44 2.60
CA GLU A 78 12.91 13.06 2.81
C GLU A 78 13.04 12.30 4.12
N GLU A 79 13.64 11.12 4.08
CA GLU A 79 14.03 10.40 5.29
C GLU A 79 15.37 10.91 5.76
N CYS A 80 15.36 11.53 6.94
CA CYS A 80 16.57 11.96 7.62
C CYS A 80 16.87 10.95 8.72
N ASP A 81 18.02 10.29 8.67
CA ASP A 81 18.46 9.42 9.76
C ASP A 81 19.01 10.24 10.94
N TRP A 82 19.22 9.57 12.06
CA TRP A 82 19.83 10.16 13.24
C TRP A 82 21.29 10.51 12.99
N VAL A 83 21.66 11.75 13.30
CA VAL A 83 23.03 12.27 13.16
C VAL A 83 23.56 12.65 14.53
N SER A 84 24.78 12.23 14.86
CA SER A 84 25.42 12.65 16.11
C SER A 84 25.97 14.08 16.01
N PHE A 85 26.03 14.78 17.14
CA PHE A 85 26.68 16.06 17.29
C PHE A 85 27.48 16.12 18.60
N GLY A 86 28.47 16.97 18.69
CA GLY A 86 29.37 17.02 19.85
C GLY A 86 30.31 15.82 19.93
N SER A 87 30.53 15.11 18.83
CA SER A 87 31.51 14.01 18.70
C SER A 87 31.37 12.88 19.73
N PRO A 88 30.18 12.38 20.07
CA PRO A 88 30.07 11.22 20.93
C PRO A 88 30.54 9.96 20.21
N LYS A 89 30.93 8.96 21.00
CA LYS A 89 31.17 7.62 20.48
C LYS A 89 29.83 6.87 20.39
N LEU A 90 29.51 6.32 19.22
CA LEU A 90 28.31 5.51 19.00
C LEU A 90 28.64 4.02 19.00
N THR A 91 27.89 3.23 19.73
CA THR A 91 28.00 1.76 19.73
C THR A 91 26.63 1.13 19.89
N HIS A 92 26.41 -0.02 19.24
CA HIS A 92 25.22 -0.83 19.47
C HIS A 92 25.52 -1.94 20.46
N THR A 93 24.53 -2.29 21.28
CA THR A 93 24.66 -3.32 22.29
C THR A 93 23.37 -4.11 22.47
N VAL A 94 23.53 -5.34 22.91
CA VAL A 94 22.44 -6.22 23.37
C VAL A 94 22.79 -6.64 24.79
N GLY A 95 21.84 -6.61 25.70
CA GLY A 95 22.11 -7.03 27.08
C GLY A 95 20.96 -6.70 28.03
N THR A 96 21.26 -6.82 29.33
CA THR A 96 20.27 -6.64 30.41
C THR A 96 19.74 -5.21 30.51
N HIS A 97 20.49 -4.24 30.02
CA HIS A 97 20.13 -2.82 29.98
C HIS A 97 19.39 -2.42 28.69
N THR A 98 19.05 -3.39 27.83
CA THR A 98 18.29 -3.13 26.61
C THR A 98 16.82 -3.49 26.80
N PHE A 99 15.93 -2.90 25.97
CA PHE A 99 14.51 -3.24 26.01
C PHE A 99 14.28 -4.69 25.53
N LYS A 100 13.76 -5.53 26.43
CA LYS A 100 13.46 -6.95 26.15
C LYS A 100 14.62 -7.71 25.47
N GLY A 101 15.87 -7.39 25.77
CA GLY A 101 17.04 -8.01 25.15
C GLY A 101 17.30 -7.60 23.70
N ARG A 102 16.66 -6.54 23.21
CA ARG A 102 16.84 -6.02 21.85
C ARG A 102 18.09 -5.15 21.73
N THR A 103 18.55 -4.93 20.52
CA THR A 103 19.66 -4.02 20.25
C THR A 103 19.30 -2.60 20.70
N SER A 104 20.24 -1.90 21.33
CA SER A 104 20.11 -0.50 21.72
C SER A 104 21.32 0.28 21.24
N LEU A 105 21.12 1.56 20.90
CA LEU A 105 22.21 2.49 20.64
C LEU A 105 22.75 3.04 21.95
N ILE A 106 24.06 3.07 22.11
CA ILE A 106 24.75 3.76 23.20
C ILE A 106 25.47 4.97 22.62
N VAL A 107 25.09 6.15 23.10
CA VAL A 107 25.76 7.42 22.80
C VAL A 107 26.66 7.76 23.98
N THR A 108 27.97 7.66 23.82
CA THR A 108 28.93 7.84 24.91
C THR A 108 29.60 9.21 24.82
N ASN A 109 29.48 9.99 25.92
CA ASN A 109 30.24 11.20 26.15
C ASN A 109 31.47 10.87 27.03
N GLU A 110 32.64 11.14 26.52
CA GLU A 110 33.90 10.86 27.24
C GLU A 110 34.40 12.08 28.06
N THR A 111 33.67 13.21 28.03
CA THR A 111 34.10 14.46 28.69
C THR A 111 32.91 15.12 29.39
N ALA A 112 32.96 15.18 30.72
CA ALA A 112 31.98 15.90 31.53
C ALA A 112 31.92 17.40 31.16
N GLY A 113 30.70 17.96 31.08
CA GLY A 113 30.48 19.35 30.72
C GLY A 113 30.50 19.63 29.19
N HIS A 114 30.84 18.64 28.38
CA HIS A 114 30.75 18.74 26.93
C HIS A 114 29.39 18.29 26.43
N ILE A 115 28.64 19.15 25.73
CA ILE A 115 27.31 18.81 25.22
C ILE A 115 27.46 17.97 23.96
N CYS A 116 26.86 16.79 23.97
CA CYS A 116 26.76 15.92 22.82
C CYS A 116 25.40 15.24 22.74
N GLY A 117 25.15 14.53 21.64
CA GLY A 117 23.89 13.82 21.47
C GLY A 117 23.65 13.36 20.04
N ILE A 118 22.38 13.09 19.76
CA ILE A 118 21.89 12.77 18.41
C ILE A 118 20.70 13.66 18.05
N ARG A 119 20.49 13.87 16.75
CA ARG A 119 19.36 14.64 16.23
C ARG A 119 18.84 14.04 14.93
N GLN A 120 17.59 14.30 14.63
CA GLN A 120 16.96 13.98 13.36
C GLN A 120 16.22 15.21 12.84
N GLU A 121 16.41 15.52 11.57
CA GLU A 121 15.79 16.64 10.87
C GLU A 121 14.46 16.22 10.21
N GLY A 122 13.76 17.17 9.60
CA GLY A 122 12.59 16.89 8.77
C GLY A 122 11.32 16.50 9.53
N ILE A 123 11.14 17.03 10.75
CA ILE A 123 9.94 16.82 11.57
C ILE A 123 8.91 17.90 11.25
N HIS A 124 7.84 17.53 10.55
CA HIS A 124 6.78 18.45 10.14
C HIS A 124 5.76 18.66 11.25
N LEU A 125 5.80 19.82 11.90
CA LEU A 125 4.86 20.23 12.94
C LEU A 125 3.81 21.19 12.37
N GLN A 126 2.57 21.05 12.85
CA GLN A 126 1.45 21.94 12.51
C GLN A 126 1.01 22.72 13.74
N ALA A 127 0.90 24.03 13.62
CA ALA A 127 0.45 24.90 14.70
C ALA A 127 -0.90 24.45 15.28
N GLY A 128 -1.00 24.38 16.59
CA GLY A 128 -2.20 23.97 17.32
C GLY A 128 -2.46 22.47 17.37
N ARG A 129 -1.65 21.63 16.69
CA ARG A 129 -1.77 20.18 16.76
C ARG A 129 -0.97 19.62 17.94
N GLU A 130 -1.58 18.67 18.64
CA GLU A 130 -0.95 17.96 19.75
C GLU A 130 -0.16 16.76 19.23
N TYR A 131 1.03 16.52 19.82
CA TYR A 131 1.93 15.42 19.52
C TYR A 131 2.28 14.66 20.80
N ARG A 132 2.53 13.36 20.66
CA ARG A 132 3.04 12.49 21.72
C ARG A 132 4.42 12.00 21.34
N LEU A 133 5.38 12.28 22.21
CA LEU A 133 6.75 11.80 22.11
C LEU A 133 6.99 10.78 23.22
N SER A 134 7.52 9.63 22.87
CA SER A 134 7.95 8.62 23.83
C SER A 134 9.33 8.08 23.46
N LEU A 135 10.12 7.78 24.48
CA LEU A 135 11.46 7.21 24.38
C LEU A 135 11.58 6.05 25.38
N PHE A 136 12.27 4.98 24.99
CA PHE A 136 12.77 4.00 25.94
C PHE A 136 14.27 4.23 26.13
N VAL A 137 14.65 4.71 27.30
CA VAL A 137 15.95 5.36 27.50
C VAL A 137 16.46 5.14 28.93
N GLY A 138 17.78 5.17 29.09
CA GLY A 138 18.43 5.11 30.40
C GLY A 138 19.91 5.49 30.34
N ARG A 139 20.58 5.44 31.48
CA ARG A 139 22.00 5.59 31.60
C ARG A 139 22.67 4.21 31.54
N LYS A 140 23.78 4.08 30.82
CA LYS A 140 24.58 2.85 30.82
C LYS A 140 25.12 2.58 32.22
N GLY A 141 24.74 1.45 32.80
CA GLY A 141 25.29 0.98 34.05
C GLY A 141 26.69 0.38 33.90
N HIS A 142 27.40 0.24 35.03
CA HIS A 142 28.64 -0.53 35.06
C HIS A 142 28.31 -2.04 35.09
N ILE A 143 28.96 -2.81 34.22
CA ILE A 143 28.92 -4.26 34.28
C ILE A 143 29.90 -4.66 35.40
N GLY A 144 29.35 -5.07 36.55
CA GLY A 144 30.15 -5.66 37.62
C GLY A 144 30.46 -7.11 37.29
N MET A 145 31.68 -7.53 37.52
CA MET A 145 31.99 -8.97 37.56
C MET A 145 31.46 -9.53 38.88
N ALA A 146 30.22 -9.96 38.91
CA ALA A 146 29.63 -10.61 40.08
C ALA A 146 29.75 -12.13 39.94
N GLY A 147 30.59 -12.71 40.83
CA GLY A 147 30.57 -14.11 41.15
C GLY A 147 31.24 -15.08 40.17
N LEU A 148 31.34 -16.32 40.63
CA LEU A 148 32.08 -17.46 40.06
C LEU A 148 31.61 -17.95 38.68
N ASN A 149 30.58 -17.36 38.09
CA ASN A 149 29.97 -17.86 36.84
C ASN A 149 30.27 -16.99 35.60
N GLY A 150 31.07 -15.94 35.75
CA GLY A 150 31.50 -15.13 34.58
C GLY A 150 30.42 -14.28 33.90
N PHE A 151 29.20 -14.26 34.43
CA PHE A 151 28.13 -13.36 34.01
C PHE A 151 28.14 -12.12 34.87
N GLY A 152 28.44 -10.96 34.24
CA GLY A 152 28.38 -9.69 34.96
C GLY A 152 26.95 -9.23 35.13
N ASP A 153 26.54 -8.94 36.34
CA ASP A 153 25.29 -8.22 36.59
C ASP A 153 25.49 -6.73 36.40
N THR A 154 24.49 -6.05 35.85
CA THR A 154 24.52 -4.59 35.79
C THR A 154 24.36 -4.03 37.19
N ILE A 155 25.34 -3.24 37.65
CA ILE A 155 25.24 -2.51 38.90
C ILE A 155 24.33 -1.32 38.67
N HIS A 156 23.15 -1.34 39.24
CA HIS A 156 22.21 -0.23 39.22
C HIS A 156 22.66 0.88 40.17
N SER A 157 22.59 2.11 39.71
CA SER A 157 22.78 3.31 40.51
C SER A 157 21.48 4.11 40.53
N GLU A 158 21.10 4.57 41.70
CA GLU A 158 19.96 5.48 41.89
C GLU A 158 20.31 6.92 41.52
N GLU A 159 21.59 7.22 41.29
CA GLU A 159 22.03 8.53 40.81
C GLU A 159 21.43 8.82 39.42
N SER A 160 20.66 9.89 39.34
CA SER A 160 20.04 10.33 38.11
C SER A 160 20.86 11.36 37.37
N VAL A 161 20.82 11.33 36.03
CA VAL A 161 21.47 12.31 35.14
C VAL A 161 20.44 12.87 34.16
N PRO A 162 20.56 14.17 33.80
CA PRO A 162 19.58 14.79 32.91
C PRO A 162 19.83 14.45 31.44
N LEU A 163 18.74 14.16 30.71
CA LEU A 163 18.67 14.13 29.25
C LEU A 163 17.77 15.28 28.80
N THR A 164 18.28 16.18 28.00
CA THR A 164 17.49 17.23 27.38
C THR A 164 16.92 16.75 26.05
N VAL A 165 15.62 16.90 25.87
CA VAL A 165 14.89 16.54 24.65
C VAL A 165 14.25 17.78 24.07
N LYS A 166 14.48 18.07 22.78
CA LYS A 166 13.87 19.22 22.08
C LYS A 166 13.21 18.77 20.79
N VAL A 167 12.03 19.32 20.51
CA VAL A 167 11.31 19.14 19.23
C VAL A 167 10.72 20.50 18.84
N GLY A 168 11.32 21.15 17.84
CA GLY A 168 10.95 22.53 17.52
C GLY A 168 11.02 23.44 18.73
N GLY A 169 9.90 24.08 19.09
CA GLY A 169 9.79 24.95 20.27
C GLY A 169 9.54 24.22 21.61
N PHE A 170 9.34 22.90 21.58
CA PHE A 170 9.14 22.10 22.80
C PHE A 170 10.51 21.69 23.37
N GLU A 171 10.64 21.79 24.71
CA GLU A 171 11.83 21.32 25.46
C GLU A 171 11.38 20.60 26.74
N ALA A 172 11.99 19.46 27.04
CA ALA A 172 11.78 18.71 28.26
C ALA A 172 13.11 18.08 28.75
N VAL A 173 13.12 17.72 30.03
CA VAL A 173 14.25 17.03 30.65
C VAL A 173 13.75 15.71 31.26
N ALA A 174 14.41 14.59 30.94
CA ALA A 174 14.24 13.32 31.61
C ALA A 174 15.40 13.10 32.58
N ASN A 175 15.11 12.64 33.80
CA ASN A 175 16.13 12.25 34.77
C ASN A 175 16.35 10.74 34.66
N LEU A 176 17.51 10.34 34.13
CA LEU A 176 17.81 8.96 33.77
C LEU A 176 18.59 8.28 34.87
N THR A 177 18.21 7.05 35.20
CA THR A 177 18.98 6.13 36.04
C THR A 177 19.61 5.02 35.18
N THR A 178 20.28 4.06 35.81
CA THR A 178 20.78 2.87 35.10
C THR A 178 19.68 1.85 34.79
N VAL A 179 18.45 2.09 35.20
CA VAL A 179 17.26 1.34 34.77
C VAL A 179 16.68 2.04 33.57
N CYS A 180 16.68 1.36 32.41
CA CYS A 180 16.03 1.91 31.23
C CYS A 180 14.50 1.83 31.40
N GLU A 181 13.84 2.92 31.12
CA GLU A 181 12.40 3.05 31.23
C GLU A 181 11.79 3.88 30.09
N GLN A 182 10.48 3.75 29.94
CA GLN A 182 9.74 4.57 29.00
C GLN A 182 9.44 5.93 29.62
N VAL A 183 9.80 6.98 28.92
CA VAL A 183 9.45 8.36 29.25
C VAL A 183 8.57 8.93 28.15
N GLU A 184 7.56 9.72 28.52
CA GLU A 184 6.58 10.24 27.59
C GLU A 184 6.28 11.72 27.87
N TRP A 185 6.00 12.44 26.76
CA TRP A 185 5.53 13.82 26.79
C TRP A 185 4.43 14.03 25.76
N ALA A 186 3.51 14.91 26.10
CA ALA A 186 2.56 15.48 25.16
C ALA A 186 2.86 16.99 25.03
N PHE A 187 2.83 17.50 23.83
CA PHE A 187 3.01 18.93 23.58
C PHE A 187 2.17 19.39 22.38
N THR A 188 1.79 20.67 22.40
CA THR A 188 1.12 21.30 21.25
C THR A 188 2.13 22.18 20.52
N ALA A 189 2.26 21.99 19.21
CA ALA A 189 3.13 22.83 18.40
C ALA A 189 2.60 24.28 18.34
N SER A 190 3.45 25.24 18.64
CA SER A 190 3.11 26.67 18.58
C SER A 190 3.09 27.22 17.15
N GLU A 191 3.86 26.60 16.25
CA GLU A 191 4.08 27.06 14.88
C GLU A 191 4.02 25.89 13.89
N THR A 192 3.58 26.18 12.67
CA THR A 192 3.74 25.26 11.54
C THR A 192 5.15 25.42 11.00
N GLN A 193 5.97 24.36 11.11
CA GLN A 193 7.38 24.40 10.74
C GLN A 193 7.92 23.00 10.41
N VAL A 194 9.01 22.96 9.68
CA VAL A 194 9.89 21.79 9.59
C VAL A 194 10.95 21.95 10.68
N ALA A 195 10.86 21.10 11.69
CA ALA A 195 11.70 21.14 12.88
C ALA A 195 12.71 19.99 12.89
N SER A 196 13.56 19.98 13.90
CA SER A 196 14.38 18.84 14.29
C SER A 196 13.95 18.30 15.66
N ILE A 197 14.21 17.01 15.92
CA ILE A 197 14.24 16.44 17.26
C ILE A 197 15.71 16.26 17.67
N SER A 198 16.05 16.59 18.90
CA SER A 198 17.39 16.34 19.46
C SER A 198 17.33 15.77 20.86
N LEU A 199 18.24 14.82 21.13
CA LEU A 199 18.49 14.19 22.40
C LEU A 199 19.90 14.55 22.83
N SER A 200 20.08 15.36 23.88
CA SER A 200 21.39 15.92 24.26
C SER A 200 21.66 15.81 25.76
N PHE A 201 22.92 15.67 26.10
CA PHE A 201 23.40 15.59 27.49
C PHE A 201 24.86 16.07 27.59
N ASP A 202 25.30 16.42 28.80
CA ASP A 202 26.62 16.94 29.10
C ASP A 202 27.42 16.19 30.17
N TRP A 203 26.81 15.10 30.73
CA TRP A 203 27.50 14.26 31.71
C TRP A 203 28.38 13.20 31.04
N GLU A 204 29.46 12.81 31.73
CA GLU A 204 30.34 11.72 31.29
C GLU A 204 29.68 10.37 31.47
N GLY A 205 29.61 9.55 30.39
CA GLY A 205 29.01 8.23 30.38
C GLY A 205 28.23 7.92 29.13
N GLY A 206 27.45 6.84 29.17
CA GLY A 206 26.68 6.35 28.02
C GLY A 206 25.17 6.57 28.19
N LEU A 207 24.54 7.23 27.25
CA LEU A 207 23.11 7.27 27.06
C LEU A 207 22.67 6.02 26.28
N VAL A 208 21.71 5.26 26.82
CA VAL A 208 21.13 4.07 26.18
C VAL A 208 19.80 4.43 25.54
N LEU A 209 19.64 4.13 24.26
CA LEU A 209 18.43 4.38 23.48
C LEU A 209 17.98 3.09 22.80
N ALA A 210 16.79 2.60 23.15
CA ALA A 210 16.24 1.38 22.57
C ALA A 210 15.25 1.67 21.44
N TRP A 211 14.34 2.61 21.66
CA TRP A 211 13.40 3.09 20.65
C TRP A 211 12.86 4.48 20.99
N SER A 212 12.35 5.14 19.98
CA SER A 212 11.64 6.42 20.06
C SER A 212 10.33 6.36 19.28
N SER A 213 9.41 7.26 19.54
CA SER A 213 8.18 7.43 18.76
C SER A 213 7.69 8.86 18.89
N LEU A 214 7.36 9.49 17.78
CA LEU A 214 6.72 10.80 17.73
C LEU A 214 5.53 10.73 16.79
N MET A 215 4.32 10.85 17.35
CA MET A 215 3.10 10.78 16.56
C MET A 215 2.15 11.93 16.89
N PRO A 216 1.36 12.43 15.93
CA PRO A 216 0.20 13.27 16.24
C PRO A 216 -0.76 12.53 17.18
N ALA A 217 -1.27 13.24 18.20
CA ALA A 217 -2.17 12.63 19.18
C ALA A 217 -3.54 12.24 18.59
N ASP A 218 -3.90 12.82 17.46
CA ASP A 218 -5.15 12.59 16.75
C ASP A 218 -5.07 11.45 15.72
N ASN A 219 -3.98 10.67 15.70
CA ASN A 219 -3.89 9.49 14.85
C ASN A 219 -5.01 8.48 15.17
N MET A 220 -5.33 7.64 14.22
CA MET A 220 -6.41 6.66 14.32
C MET A 220 -5.81 5.25 14.41
N GLY A 221 -5.44 4.82 15.62
CA GLY A 221 -4.80 3.52 15.84
C GLY A 221 -3.41 3.42 15.19
N GLY A 222 -2.66 4.53 15.16
CA GLY A 222 -1.37 4.65 14.48
C GLY A 222 -1.47 5.12 13.03
N TRP A 223 -2.63 5.05 12.40
CA TRP A 223 -2.84 5.53 11.03
C TRP A 223 -3.08 7.03 11.00
N ARG A 224 -2.61 7.69 9.97
CA ARG A 224 -2.84 9.11 9.74
C ARG A 224 -4.32 9.37 9.52
N ARG A 225 -4.87 10.32 10.29
CA ARG A 225 -6.28 10.70 10.18
C ARG A 225 -6.67 11.14 8.77
N ASP A 226 -5.86 12.00 8.15
CA ASP A 226 -6.10 12.51 6.79
C ASP A 226 -6.13 11.40 5.74
N VAL A 227 -5.27 10.39 5.87
CA VAL A 227 -5.27 9.21 4.99
C VAL A 227 -6.51 8.35 5.21
N VAL A 228 -6.90 8.09 6.46
CA VAL A 228 -8.13 7.33 6.77
C VAL A 228 -9.37 8.03 6.20
N GLU A 229 -9.42 9.36 6.24
CA GLU A 229 -10.50 10.14 5.63
C GLU A 229 -10.53 9.96 4.10
N LYS A 230 -9.37 9.95 3.43
CA LYS A 230 -9.30 9.67 1.98
C LYS A 230 -9.66 8.24 1.64
N LEU A 231 -9.27 7.26 2.45
CA LEU A 231 -9.73 5.88 2.30
C LEU A 231 -11.26 5.78 2.40
N ARG A 232 -11.88 6.47 3.36
CA ARG A 232 -13.34 6.51 3.49
C ARG A 232 -14.03 7.22 2.33
N GLU A 233 -13.36 8.16 1.68
CA GLU A 233 -13.87 8.83 0.47
C GLU A 233 -13.90 7.89 -0.73
N ILE A 234 -12.84 7.13 -0.97
CA ILE A 234 -12.75 6.17 -2.08
C ILE A 234 -13.41 4.82 -1.79
N LYS A 235 -13.69 4.50 -0.52
CA LYS A 235 -14.36 3.25 -0.07
C LYS A 235 -13.80 2.00 -0.75
N PRO A 236 -12.52 1.68 -0.57
CA PRO A 236 -11.94 0.49 -1.19
C PRO A 236 -12.70 -0.75 -0.72
N PRO A 237 -13.13 -1.66 -1.59
CA PRO A 237 -13.80 -2.89 -1.16
C PRO A 237 -12.80 -3.93 -0.66
N VAL A 238 -11.59 -3.89 -1.17
CA VAL A 238 -10.48 -4.80 -0.81
C VAL A 238 -9.15 -4.08 -0.95
N ILE A 239 -8.22 -4.39 -0.05
CA ILE A 239 -6.82 -3.95 -0.14
C ILE A 239 -5.91 -5.16 0.04
N ARG A 240 -4.94 -5.32 -0.87
CA ARG A 240 -3.90 -6.35 -0.84
C ARG A 240 -2.69 -5.86 -0.07
N PHE A 241 -2.18 -6.68 0.89
CA PHE A 241 -1.04 -6.42 1.77
C PHE A 241 -0.24 -7.72 2.03
N PRO A 242 1.03 -7.74 2.36
CA PRO A 242 1.97 -6.61 2.51
C PRO A 242 2.63 -6.22 1.20
N GLY A 243 2.14 -6.68 0.08
CA GLY A 243 2.62 -6.22 -1.18
C GLY A 243 2.83 -7.26 -2.24
N GLY A 244 3.68 -6.87 -3.17
CA GLY A 244 4.25 -7.59 -4.28
C GLY A 244 5.54 -8.30 -3.88
N CYS A 245 6.68 -7.85 -4.43
CA CYS A 245 7.97 -8.50 -4.25
C CYS A 245 8.47 -8.56 -2.81
N PHE A 246 8.06 -7.63 -1.98
CA PHE A 246 8.36 -7.62 -0.54
C PHE A 246 7.96 -8.93 0.16
N VAL A 247 6.83 -9.54 -0.25
CA VAL A 247 6.27 -10.71 0.43
C VAL A 247 7.21 -11.92 0.43
N SER A 248 8.04 -12.09 -0.60
CA SER A 248 8.93 -13.26 -0.75
C SER A 248 9.94 -13.44 0.39
N PHE A 249 10.17 -12.37 1.18
CA PHE A 249 11.10 -12.35 2.31
C PHE A 249 10.45 -11.89 3.61
N TYR A 250 9.15 -11.62 3.57
CA TYR A 250 8.41 -11.15 4.73
C TYR A 250 8.14 -12.28 5.73
N ASP A 251 8.64 -12.12 6.94
CA ASP A 251 8.29 -12.96 8.08
C ASP A 251 7.21 -12.28 8.93
N TRP A 252 5.99 -12.70 8.75
CA TRP A 252 4.83 -12.09 9.40
C TRP A 252 4.90 -12.14 10.93
N GLU A 253 5.61 -13.14 11.52
CA GLU A 253 5.79 -13.26 12.97
C GLU A 253 6.61 -12.09 13.53
N SER A 254 7.50 -11.51 12.71
CA SER A 254 8.33 -10.36 13.12
C SER A 254 7.54 -9.04 13.22
N SER A 255 6.33 -9.00 12.66
CA SER A 255 5.51 -7.79 12.57
C SER A 255 4.21 -7.84 13.38
N ILE A 256 4.11 -8.73 14.37
CA ILE A 256 2.96 -8.83 15.28
C ILE A 256 3.37 -8.53 16.73
N GLY A 257 2.38 -8.24 17.59
CA GLY A 257 2.59 -7.94 18.99
C GLY A 257 3.04 -6.50 19.26
N ASP A 258 3.72 -6.30 20.39
CA ASP A 258 4.16 -4.98 20.81
C ASP A 258 5.11 -4.35 19.77
N ARG A 259 4.67 -3.29 19.10
CA ARG A 259 5.40 -2.57 18.06
C ARG A 259 6.81 -2.17 18.50
N ASN A 260 6.98 -1.74 19.75
CA ASN A 260 8.27 -1.32 20.27
C ASN A 260 9.24 -2.49 20.51
N ALA A 261 8.71 -3.73 20.56
CA ALA A 261 9.51 -4.94 20.70
C ALA A 261 9.82 -5.63 19.35
N ARG A 262 9.28 -5.13 18.24
CA ARG A 262 9.60 -5.66 16.90
C ARG A 262 11.00 -5.24 16.50
N GLU A 263 11.77 -6.14 15.91
CA GLU A 263 13.11 -5.84 15.45
C GLU A 263 13.04 -5.35 14.01
N PRO A 264 13.56 -4.15 13.70
CA PRO A 264 13.73 -3.72 12.32
C PRO A 264 14.67 -4.65 11.55
N VAL A 265 14.36 -4.90 10.30
CA VAL A 265 15.13 -5.77 9.43
C VAL A 265 15.52 -5.06 8.14
N PRO A 266 16.63 -5.46 7.48
CA PRO A 266 16.93 -4.95 6.15
C PRO A 266 15.76 -5.24 5.19
N SER A 267 15.30 -4.22 4.48
CA SER A 267 14.33 -4.43 3.40
C SER A 267 15.04 -5.11 2.23
N PHE A 268 14.91 -6.41 2.15
CA PHE A 268 15.69 -7.24 1.24
C PHE A 268 15.40 -6.94 -0.23
N TYR A 269 14.19 -6.54 -0.55
CA TYR A 269 13.79 -6.27 -1.94
C TYR A 269 13.91 -4.79 -2.32
N TRP A 270 13.51 -3.88 -1.45
CA TRP A 270 13.44 -2.46 -1.77
C TRP A 270 14.59 -1.63 -1.20
N GLY A 271 15.45 -2.24 -0.38
CA GLY A 271 16.58 -1.56 0.26
C GLY A 271 16.17 -0.77 1.51
N GLY A 272 17.17 -0.32 2.27
CA GLY A 272 16.95 0.38 3.53
C GLY A 272 16.46 -0.53 4.66
N LEU A 273 15.76 0.07 5.59
CA LEU A 273 15.26 -0.58 6.80
C LEU A 273 13.74 -0.74 6.74
N GLU A 274 13.25 -1.94 7.02
CA GLU A 274 11.85 -2.20 7.33
C GLU A 274 11.70 -2.20 8.85
N ASP A 275 10.99 -1.22 9.36
CA ASP A 275 10.80 -1.02 10.81
C ASP A 275 9.85 -2.04 11.44
N ASN A 276 9.10 -2.78 10.66
CA ASN A 276 8.01 -3.66 11.10
C ASN A 276 6.94 -2.94 11.96
N ASP A 277 6.83 -1.64 11.82
CA ASP A 277 5.86 -0.83 12.57
C ASP A 277 4.42 -1.16 12.18
N VAL A 278 4.22 -1.48 10.90
CA VAL A 278 2.93 -1.89 10.36
C VAL A 278 3.01 -3.35 9.95
N GLY A 279 2.29 -4.18 10.65
CA GLY A 279 2.15 -5.60 10.36
C GLY A 279 0.70 -6.02 10.19
N LEU A 280 0.44 -7.29 10.45
CA LEU A 280 -0.90 -7.88 10.28
C LEU A 280 -1.94 -7.21 11.20
N ASP A 281 -1.57 -6.92 12.46
CA ASP A 281 -2.49 -6.34 13.43
C ASP A 281 -2.92 -4.92 13.03
N GLU A 282 -1.98 -4.09 12.62
CA GLU A 282 -2.25 -2.73 12.17
C GLU A 282 -3.06 -2.73 10.87
N PHE A 283 -2.70 -3.59 9.92
CA PHE A 283 -3.43 -3.68 8.65
C PHE A 283 -4.87 -4.20 8.84
N ALA A 284 -5.06 -5.24 9.66
CA ALA A 284 -6.39 -5.75 9.99
C ALA A 284 -7.22 -4.69 10.73
N SER A 285 -6.61 -3.95 11.67
CA SER A 285 -7.28 -2.84 12.35
C SER A 285 -7.66 -1.70 11.38
N LEU A 286 -6.84 -1.42 10.36
CA LEU A 286 -7.22 -0.48 9.31
C LEU A 286 -8.44 -0.97 8.52
N SER A 287 -8.51 -2.28 8.24
CA SER A 287 -9.66 -2.84 7.53
C SER A 287 -10.96 -2.68 8.32
N GLU A 288 -10.91 -2.87 9.64
CA GLU A 288 -12.05 -2.62 10.53
C GLU A 288 -12.43 -1.14 10.59
N LEU A 289 -11.43 -0.25 10.65
CA LEU A 289 -11.61 1.20 10.74
C LEU A 289 -12.24 1.83 9.48
N VAL A 290 -11.90 1.29 8.31
CA VAL A 290 -12.34 1.79 6.99
C VAL A 290 -13.49 0.98 6.41
N GLY A 291 -13.54 -0.33 6.65
CA GLY A 291 -14.58 -1.25 6.19
C GLY A 291 -14.26 -1.92 4.85
N PHE A 292 -13.02 -2.34 4.61
CA PHE A 292 -12.62 -3.12 3.44
C PHE A 292 -12.29 -4.57 3.81
N ALA A 293 -12.33 -5.48 2.83
CA ALA A 293 -11.87 -6.86 2.98
C ALA A 293 -10.33 -6.90 2.89
N PRO A 294 -9.62 -7.40 3.92
CA PRO A 294 -8.18 -7.59 3.81
C PRO A 294 -7.86 -8.79 2.90
N GLN A 295 -6.98 -8.57 1.93
CA GLN A 295 -6.36 -9.61 1.11
C GLN A 295 -4.90 -9.75 1.52
N ILE A 296 -4.51 -10.92 1.98
CA ILE A 296 -3.14 -11.20 2.44
C ILE A 296 -2.38 -11.97 1.37
N CYS A 297 -1.33 -11.38 0.84
CA CYS A 297 -0.32 -12.09 0.07
C CYS A 297 0.69 -12.71 1.04
N PHE A 298 0.98 -14.01 0.93
CA PHE A 298 1.86 -14.67 1.89
C PHE A 298 3.09 -15.29 1.24
N ASN A 299 4.16 -15.32 2.02
CA ASN A 299 5.46 -15.81 1.61
C ASN A 299 5.48 -17.33 1.45
N MET A 300 5.73 -17.81 0.23
CA MET A 300 6.00 -19.22 -0.05
C MET A 300 7.49 -19.46 -0.36
N MET A 301 8.23 -18.42 -0.77
CA MET A 301 9.61 -18.56 -1.23
C MET A 301 10.58 -18.93 -0.10
N SER A 302 10.44 -18.33 1.05
CA SER A 302 11.32 -18.54 2.21
C SER A 302 10.59 -19.07 3.45
N SER A 303 9.28 -19.36 3.34
CA SER A 303 8.46 -19.91 4.39
C SER A 303 8.08 -21.38 4.16
N THR A 304 7.21 -21.93 4.99
CA THR A 304 6.77 -23.32 4.94
C THR A 304 5.23 -23.41 4.97
N PRO A 305 4.62 -24.51 4.47
CA PRO A 305 3.19 -24.73 4.60
C PRO A 305 2.68 -24.62 6.05
N TYR A 306 3.44 -25.11 7.02
CA TYR A 306 3.11 -25.01 8.44
C TYR A 306 3.04 -23.54 8.93
N LYS A 307 4.00 -22.69 8.54
CA LYS A 307 3.97 -21.26 8.88
C LYS A 307 2.80 -20.54 8.21
N ALA A 308 2.41 -20.93 7.01
CA ALA A 308 1.21 -20.41 6.34
C ALA A 308 -0.08 -20.84 7.07
N ARG A 309 -0.14 -22.07 7.60
CA ARG A 309 -1.22 -22.50 8.49
C ARG A 309 -1.27 -21.63 9.76
N GLN A 310 -0.13 -21.40 10.41
CA GLN A 310 -0.05 -20.56 11.60
C GLN A 310 -0.50 -19.11 11.31
N LEU A 311 -0.21 -18.57 10.12
CA LEU A 311 -0.72 -17.27 9.67
C LEU A 311 -2.25 -17.26 9.65
N VAL A 312 -2.88 -18.28 9.05
CA VAL A 312 -4.35 -18.39 9.02
C VAL A 312 -4.91 -18.57 10.43
N GLU A 313 -4.28 -19.38 11.29
CA GLU A 313 -4.66 -19.52 12.70
C GLU A 313 -4.58 -18.17 13.43
N TYR A 314 -3.52 -17.40 13.23
CA TYR A 314 -3.37 -16.07 13.84
C TYR A 314 -4.52 -15.14 13.46
N LEU A 315 -4.89 -15.12 12.19
CA LEU A 315 -5.91 -14.23 11.66
C LEU A 315 -7.35 -14.70 11.98
N ASN A 316 -7.61 -16.02 11.97
CA ASN A 316 -8.97 -16.54 11.94
C ASN A 316 -9.34 -17.49 13.10
N ALA A 317 -8.38 -18.08 13.81
CA ALA A 317 -8.73 -19.05 14.86
C ALA A 317 -9.33 -18.36 16.09
N ALA A 318 -10.12 -19.12 16.85
CA ALA A 318 -10.64 -18.69 18.15
C ALA A 318 -9.50 -18.37 19.13
N PRO A 319 -9.72 -17.50 20.13
CA PRO A 319 -8.65 -16.99 21.01
C PRO A 319 -8.01 -18.04 21.92
N ASP A 320 -8.57 -19.22 22.02
CA ASP A 320 -8.07 -20.37 22.80
C ASP A 320 -7.39 -21.45 21.93
N VAL A 321 -7.34 -21.25 20.61
CA VAL A 321 -6.84 -22.24 19.64
C VAL A 321 -5.59 -21.74 18.92
N GLY A 322 -4.53 -22.53 18.89
CA GLY A 322 -3.33 -22.29 18.09
C GLY A 322 -2.79 -20.87 18.22
N MET A 323 -2.49 -20.24 17.09
CA MET A 323 -2.01 -18.86 17.04
C MET A 323 -3.10 -17.81 17.36
N GLY A 324 -4.37 -18.19 17.45
CA GLY A 324 -5.42 -17.31 17.97
C GLY A 324 -5.15 -16.87 19.42
N ARG A 325 -4.51 -17.73 20.22
CA ARG A 325 -4.03 -17.39 21.58
C ARG A 325 -2.95 -16.30 21.53
N GLN A 326 -2.04 -16.35 20.56
CA GLN A 326 -1.02 -15.30 20.40
C GLN A 326 -1.65 -13.97 20.02
N ARG A 327 -2.67 -13.96 19.14
CA ARG A 327 -3.43 -12.76 18.80
C ARG A 327 -4.11 -12.17 20.04
N LEU A 328 -4.73 -13.01 20.89
CA LEU A 328 -5.31 -12.56 22.17
C LEU A 328 -4.25 -11.92 23.08
N LEU A 329 -3.07 -12.54 23.21
CA LEU A 329 -1.98 -11.98 24.01
C LEU A 329 -1.44 -10.67 23.45
N ASN A 330 -1.54 -10.48 22.13
CA ASN A 330 -1.20 -9.23 21.44
C ASN A 330 -2.29 -8.15 21.57
N GLY A 331 -3.38 -8.44 22.31
CA GLY A 331 -4.43 -7.48 22.64
C GLY A 331 -5.66 -7.51 21.72
N HIS A 332 -5.76 -8.49 20.79
CA HIS A 332 -6.90 -8.61 19.90
C HIS A 332 -7.64 -9.94 20.11
N GLU A 333 -8.79 -9.88 20.80
CA GLU A 333 -9.55 -11.07 21.18
C GLU A 333 -10.27 -11.71 19.98
N LYS A 334 -10.93 -10.90 19.17
CA LYS A 334 -11.74 -11.40 18.05
C LYS A 334 -10.87 -11.84 16.86
N PRO A 335 -11.26 -12.92 16.15
CA PRO A 335 -10.67 -13.22 14.85
C PRO A 335 -10.85 -12.06 13.88
N TYR A 336 -9.84 -11.77 13.07
CA TYR A 336 -9.92 -10.78 12.01
C TYR A 336 -10.82 -11.24 10.84
N GLY A 337 -10.99 -12.55 10.68
CA GLY A 337 -11.89 -13.14 9.68
C GLY A 337 -11.41 -12.93 8.24
N VAL A 338 -10.11 -12.98 8.01
CA VAL A 338 -9.51 -12.81 6.67
C VAL A 338 -9.87 -14.00 5.79
N ARG A 339 -10.44 -13.71 4.61
CA ARG A 339 -10.87 -14.74 3.67
C ARG A 339 -9.91 -14.89 2.49
N LEU A 340 -9.34 -13.81 2.01
CA LEU A 340 -8.62 -13.72 0.74
C LEU A 340 -7.11 -13.87 0.95
N PHE A 341 -6.53 -14.94 0.39
CA PHE A 341 -5.10 -15.21 0.49
C PHE A 341 -4.48 -15.41 -0.89
N GLU A 342 -3.44 -14.62 -1.19
CA GLU A 342 -2.67 -14.74 -2.42
C GLU A 342 -1.40 -15.56 -2.19
N MET A 343 -1.19 -16.57 -3.03
CA MET A 343 -0.13 -17.56 -2.93
C MET A 343 1.14 -17.07 -3.61
N GLU A 344 1.98 -16.30 -2.90
CA GLU A 344 3.23 -15.71 -3.37
C GLU A 344 3.04 -14.60 -4.42
N ASN A 345 4.05 -13.77 -4.56
CA ASN A 345 4.20 -12.80 -5.64
C ASN A 345 5.32 -13.23 -6.61
N GLU A 346 5.04 -13.23 -7.92
CA GLU A 346 5.99 -13.55 -8.99
C GLU A 346 6.76 -14.88 -8.78
N PRO A 347 6.06 -16.00 -8.54
CA PRO A 347 6.70 -17.27 -8.19
C PRO A 347 7.60 -17.84 -9.29
N GLY A 348 7.51 -17.33 -10.53
CA GLY A 348 8.37 -17.71 -11.64
C GLY A 348 9.87 -17.44 -11.42
N ARG A 349 10.20 -16.60 -10.42
CA ARG A 349 11.58 -16.37 -10.00
C ARG A 349 12.23 -17.59 -9.33
N LYS A 350 11.44 -18.49 -8.77
CA LYS A 350 11.92 -19.67 -8.03
C LYS A 350 11.49 -21.00 -8.66
N TRP A 351 10.29 -21.07 -9.22
CA TRP A 351 9.69 -22.33 -9.65
C TRP A 351 9.26 -22.31 -11.10
N THR A 352 9.32 -23.46 -11.76
CA THR A 352 8.57 -23.69 -12.99
C THR A 352 7.06 -23.72 -12.71
N ALA A 353 6.23 -23.55 -13.73
CA ALA A 353 4.77 -23.58 -13.60
C ALA A 353 4.24 -24.80 -12.82
N GLN A 354 4.74 -25.99 -13.17
CA GLN A 354 4.33 -27.23 -12.50
C GLN A 354 4.87 -27.37 -11.08
N GLN A 355 6.09 -26.88 -10.80
CA GLN A 355 6.63 -26.88 -9.44
C GLN A 355 5.81 -25.94 -8.54
N TYR A 356 5.52 -24.74 -9.02
CA TYR A 356 4.67 -23.80 -8.29
C TYR A 356 3.28 -24.40 -8.02
N ALA A 357 2.63 -24.99 -9.02
CA ALA A 357 1.33 -25.64 -8.82
C ALA A 357 1.36 -26.72 -7.73
N ARG A 358 2.43 -27.54 -7.65
CA ARG A 358 2.59 -28.52 -6.57
C ARG A 358 2.82 -27.88 -5.21
N GLN A 359 3.60 -26.78 -5.15
CA GLN A 359 3.78 -26.05 -3.90
C GLN A 359 2.44 -25.47 -3.41
N CYS A 360 1.64 -24.91 -4.32
CA CYS A 360 0.32 -24.39 -3.97
C CYS A 360 -0.59 -25.45 -3.34
N VAL A 361 -0.57 -26.70 -3.84
CA VAL A 361 -1.33 -27.80 -3.21
C VAL A 361 -0.88 -28.01 -1.77
N ALA A 362 0.42 -28.15 -1.52
CA ALA A 362 0.94 -28.39 -0.18
C ALA A 362 0.61 -27.25 0.81
N PHE A 363 0.71 -25.99 0.36
CA PHE A 363 0.34 -24.84 1.18
C PHE A 363 -1.17 -24.78 1.41
N ALA A 364 -1.98 -24.99 0.38
CA ALA A 364 -3.43 -24.95 0.47
C ALA A 364 -3.99 -26.01 1.44
N GLU A 365 -3.46 -27.21 1.41
CA GLU A 365 -3.84 -28.30 2.32
C GLU A 365 -3.61 -27.90 3.79
N GLU A 366 -2.42 -27.39 4.12
CA GLU A 366 -2.10 -26.95 5.48
C GLU A 366 -2.94 -25.73 5.92
N MET A 367 -3.06 -24.72 5.07
CA MET A 367 -3.83 -23.52 5.41
C MET A 367 -5.30 -23.82 5.68
N ARG A 368 -5.90 -24.73 4.91
CA ARG A 368 -7.31 -25.14 5.08
C ARG A 368 -7.55 -26.02 6.30
N LEU A 369 -6.51 -26.59 6.91
CA LEU A 369 -6.62 -27.21 8.23
C LEU A 369 -6.90 -26.18 9.34
N ALA A 370 -6.42 -24.95 9.17
CA ALA A 370 -6.70 -23.86 10.11
C ALA A 370 -8.10 -23.25 9.90
N ASP A 371 -8.45 -23.01 8.65
CA ASP A 371 -9.78 -22.49 8.27
C ASP A 371 -10.14 -22.96 6.84
N SER A 372 -11.11 -23.85 6.74
CA SER A 372 -11.54 -24.40 5.44
C SER A 372 -12.31 -23.39 4.57
N ALA A 373 -12.70 -22.26 5.13
CA ALA A 373 -13.49 -21.24 4.47
C ALA A 373 -12.65 -20.15 3.78
N ILE A 374 -11.33 -20.21 3.86
CA ILE A 374 -10.43 -19.27 3.14
C ILE A 374 -10.50 -19.50 1.64
N GLU A 375 -10.21 -18.43 0.92
CA GLU A 375 -10.22 -18.37 -0.54
C GLU A 375 -8.80 -18.11 -1.05
N LEU A 376 -8.28 -18.99 -1.90
CA LEU A 376 -6.89 -19.03 -2.32
C LEU A 376 -6.72 -18.56 -3.76
N MET A 377 -5.80 -17.62 -3.96
CA MET A 377 -5.49 -17.00 -5.25
C MET A 377 -4.16 -17.51 -5.79
N PHE A 378 -4.18 -17.96 -7.04
CA PHE A 378 -3.10 -18.67 -7.71
C PHE A 378 -2.41 -17.78 -8.75
N ALA A 379 -1.11 -17.50 -8.59
CA ALA A 379 -0.37 -16.54 -9.40
C ALA A 379 0.05 -17.11 -10.78
N ALA A 380 -0.91 -17.35 -11.67
CA ALA A 380 -0.65 -17.86 -13.02
C ALA A 380 0.06 -16.86 -13.94
N TYR A 381 -0.06 -15.55 -13.65
CA TYR A 381 0.57 -14.48 -14.44
C TYR A 381 2.10 -14.57 -14.56
N ALA A 382 2.74 -15.27 -13.64
CA ALA A 382 4.19 -15.46 -13.64
C ALA A 382 4.68 -16.44 -14.72
N TYR A 383 3.77 -17.05 -15.46
CA TYR A 383 4.04 -18.09 -16.44
C TYR A 383 3.31 -17.82 -17.75
N PRO A 384 3.78 -18.42 -18.89
CA PRO A 384 3.09 -18.29 -20.16
C PRO A 384 1.63 -18.80 -20.07
N PRO A 385 0.66 -18.12 -20.70
CA PRO A 385 -0.76 -18.47 -20.61
C PRO A 385 -1.11 -19.90 -21.08
N ASP A 386 -0.37 -20.46 -22.01
CA ASP A 386 -0.53 -21.84 -22.50
C ASP A 386 -0.23 -22.92 -21.44
N THR A 387 0.46 -22.56 -20.37
CA THR A 387 0.75 -23.47 -19.23
C THR A 387 -0.46 -23.62 -18.28
N LEU A 388 -1.46 -22.74 -18.36
CA LEU A 388 -2.56 -22.67 -17.39
C LEU A 388 -3.32 -23.99 -17.25
N ALA A 389 -3.66 -24.66 -18.35
CA ALA A 389 -4.41 -25.93 -18.31
C ALA A 389 -3.64 -27.01 -17.55
N ALA A 390 -2.32 -27.10 -17.74
CA ALA A 390 -1.47 -28.04 -17.02
C ALA A 390 -1.35 -27.69 -15.53
N MET A 391 -1.28 -26.40 -15.19
CA MET A 391 -1.25 -25.95 -13.81
C MET A 391 -2.56 -26.24 -13.08
N LEU A 392 -3.71 -25.99 -13.72
CA LEU A 392 -5.04 -26.30 -13.19
C LEU A 392 -5.24 -27.81 -12.97
N THR A 393 -4.71 -28.66 -13.84
CA THR A 393 -4.74 -30.12 -13.66
C THR A 393 -4.09 -30.53 -12.32
N ILE A 394 -3.08 -29.80 -11.84
CA ILE A 394 -2.37 -30.08 -10.59
C ILE A 394 -3.09 -29.41 -9.40
N ALA A 395 -3.36 -28.11 -9.48
CA ALA A 395 -3.75 -27.29 -8.33
C ALA A 395 -5.23 -26.85 -8.34
N GLY A 396 -5.96 -27.01 -9.44
CA GLY A 396 -7.27 -26.37 -9.61
C GLY A 396 -8.35 -26.77 -8.59
N LYS A 397 -8.25 -27.95 -7.95
CA LYS A 397 -9.17 -28.34 -6.86
C LYS A 397 -8.84 -27.71 -5.51
N HIS A 398 -7.69 -27.03 -5.41
CA HIS A 398 -7.19 -26.44 -4.17
C HIS A 398 -7.20 -24.91 -4.20
N ILE A 399 -7.70 -24.29 -5.28
CA ILE A 399 -7.71 -22.84 -5.47
C ILE A 399 -9.10 -22.35 -5.83
N ASP A 400 -9.35 -21.07 -5.55
CA ASP A 400 -10.64 -20.42 -5.82
C ASP A 400 -10.49 -19.38 -6.94
N TYR A 401 -9.29 -18.84 -7.14
CA TYR A 401 -9.04 -17.80 -8.12
C TYR A 401 -7.73 -18.03 -8.88
N VAL A 402 -7.74 -17.62 -10.15
CA VAL A 402 -6.54 -17.52 -11.00
C VAL A 402 -6.20 -16.05 -11.21
N ILE A 403 -4.97 -15.67 -10.92
CA ILE A 403 -4.48 -14.31 -11.07
C ILE A 403 -3.80 -14.13 -12.43
N TYR A 404 -4.23 -13.08 -13.15
CA TYR A 404 -3.46 -12.50 -14.25
C TYR A 404 -3.39 -10.98 -14.09
N ARG A 405 -2.20 -10.39 -14.37
CA ARG A 405 -1.98 -8.92 -14.31
C ARG A 405 -2.39 -8.20 -15.60
N ARG A 406 -3.23 -8.85 -16.39
CA ARG A 406 -3.82 -8.29 -17.61
C ARG A 406 -5.34 -8.37 -17.50
N GLY A 407 -5.99 -7.31 -17.93
CA GLY A 407 -7.46 -7.21 -17.90
C GLY A 407 -8.01 -6.63 -19.20
N ASP A 408 -7.20 -6.66 -20.30
CA ASP A 408 -7.66 -6.29 -21.63
C ASP A 408 -8.57 -7.37 -22.23
N PRO A 409 -9.59 -7.00 -23.03
CA PRO A 409 -10.58 -7.95 -23.55
C PRO A 409 -9.97 -9.10 -24.35
N ASP A 410 -8.97 -8.85 -25.17
CA ASP A 410 -8.34 -9.88 -26.01
C ASP A 410 -7.65 -10.95 -25.15
N PHE A 411 -6.97 -10.53 -24.08
CA PHE A 411 -6.32 -11.43 -23.14
C PHE A 411 -7.34 -12.26 -22.35
N VAL A 412 -8.36 -11.62 -21.82
CA VAL A 412 -9.41 -12.29 -21.03
C VAL A 412 -10.15 -13.31 -21.90
N ALA A 413 -10.48 -12.96 -23.17
CA ALA A 413 -11.09 -13.88 -24.11
C ALA A 413 -10.24 -15.13 -24.41
N GLY A 414 -8.92 -15.04 -24.28
CA GLY A 414 -8.01 -16.19 -24.46
C GLY A 414 -7.91 -17.08 -23.22
N VAL A 415 -8.00 -16.53 -22.02
CA VAL A 415 -7.75 -17.25 -20.76
C VAL A 415 -9.03 -17.80 -20.12
N LEU A 416 -10.11 -17.02 -20.16
CA LEU A 416 -11.38 -17.38 -19.50
C LEU A 416 -11.97 -18.72 -19.98
N PRO A 417 -11.97 -19.09 -21.27
CA PRO A 417 -12.46 -20.38 -21.72
C PRO A 417 -11.70 -21.57 -21.14
N VAL A 418 -10.39 -21.42 -20.84
CA VAL A 418 -9.59 -22.47 -20.22
C VAL A 418 -10.05 -22.74 -18.79
N ILE A 419 -10.32 -21.68 -18.03
CA ILE A 419 -10.84 -21.76 -16.67
C ILE A 419 -12.25 -22.37 -16.68
N GLN A 420 -13.13 -21.92 -17.58
CA GLN A 420 -14.50 -22.41 -17.70
C GLN A 420 -14.54 -23.90 -18.09
N ALA A 421 -13.70 -24.33 -19.02
CA ALA A 421 -13.58 -25.74 -19.40
C ALA A 421 -13.12 -26.60 -18.23
N TYR A 422 -12.13 -26.14 -17.44
CA TYR A 422 -11.68 -26.82 -16.24
C TYR A 422 -12.81 -26.92 -15.20
N ASN A 423 -13.51 -25.81 -14.93
CA ASN A 423 -14.63 -25.77 -14.00
C ASN A 423 -15.75 -26.77 -14.38
N ALA A 424 -16.15 -26.78 -15.65
CA ALA A 424 -17.16 -27.69 -16.17
C ALA A 424 -16.76 -29.16 -16.03
N GLY A 425 -15.48 -29.48 -16.26
CA GLY A 425 -14.97 -30.85 -16.16
C GLY A 425 -14.75 -31.35 -14.73
N ASN A 426 -14.63 -30.47 -13.74
CA ASN A 426 -14.24 -30.81 -12.36
C ASN A 426 -15.25 -30.39 -11.30
N GLY A 427 -16.34 -29.69 -11.66
CA GLY A 427 -17.32 -29.17 -10.71
C GLY A 427 -16.76 -28.08 -9.79
N THR A 428 -15.78 -27.31 -10.25
CA THR A 428 -15.17 -26.17 -9.54
C THR A 428 -15.79 -24.85 -9.99
N HIS A 429 -15.47 -23.76 -9.29
CA HIS A 429 -16.00 -22.42 -9.57
C HIS A 429 -14.89 -21.36 -9.56
N ILE A 430 -13.72 -21.73 -10.10
CA ILE A 430 -12.56 -20.83 -10.19
C ILE A 430 -12.93 -19.61 -11.02
N LYS A 431 -12.58 -18.42 -10.52
CA LYS A 431 -12.79 -17.14 -11.21
C LYS A 431 -11.47 -16.47 -11.54
N LEU A 432 -11.52 -15.51 -12.45
CA LEU A 432 -10.38 -14.68 -12.83
C LEU A 432 -10.28 -13.47 -11.90
N VAL A 433 -9.05 -13.11 -11.49
CA VAL A 433 -8.75 -11.91 -10.70
C VAL A 433 -7.46 -11.25 -11.20
N ASN A 434 -7.32 -9.96 -10.88
CA ASN A 434 -6.09 -9.21 -11.12
C ASN A 434 -5.66 -8.50 -9.83
N THR A 435 -4.66 -9.03 -9.16
CA THR A 435 -4.22 -8.52 -7.85
C THR A 435 -3.24 -7.36 -7.93
N GLU A 436 -2.85 -6.97 -9.16
CA GLU A 436 -1.96 -5.83 -9.39
C GLU A 436 -2.07 -5.35 -10.84
N TRP A 437 -2.81 -4.26 -11.07
CA TRP A 437 -2.96 -3.70 -12.41
C TRP A 437 -2.67 -2.20 -12.47
N LEU A 438 -2.23 -1.77 -13.64
CA LEU A 438 -1.95 -0.40 -14.00
C LEU A 438 -2.80 0.01 -15.20
N ALA A 439 -3.18 1.27 -15.26
CA ALA A 439 -3.74 1.83 -16.47
C ALA A 439 -2.63 2.06 -17.52
N PRO A 440 -2.94 1.95 -18.83
CA PRO A 440 -2.01 2.34 -19.86
C PRO A 440 -1.65 3.84 -19.76
N CYS A 441 -0.38 4.18 -19.97
CA CYS A 441 0.06 5.57 -20.06
C CYS A 441 -0.22 6.20 -21.41
N SER A 442 -0.42 5.39 -22.47
CA SER A 442 -0.71 5.87 -23.83
C SER A 442 -2.05 6.59 -23.93
N SER A 443 -2.12 7.60 -24.77
CA SER A 443 -3.36 8.24 -25.17
C SER A 443 -3.95 7.56 -26.41
N ILE A 444 -5.27 7.57 -26.50
CA ILE A 444 -6.01 7.07 -27.68
C ILE A 444 -5.90 8.06 -28.86
N GLU A 445 -5.78 9.36 -28.59
CA GLU A 445 -5.48 10.35 -29.61
C GLU A 445 -3.98 10.65 -29.69
N PRO A 446 -3.40 10.81 -30.91
CA PRO A 446 -2.04 11.30 -31.04
C PRO A 446 -1.94 12.69 -30.40
N PHE A 447 -0.99 12.87 -29.51
CA PHE A 447 -0.66 14.17 -28.95
C PHE A 447 0.17 14.98 -29.93
N ASP A 448 -0.02 16.29 -29.93
CA ASP A 448 0.98 17.24 -30.48
C ASP A 448 2.22 17.34 -29.55
N ASP A 449 2.26 16.58 -28.47
CA ASP A 449 3.33 16.51 -27.49
C ASP A 449 4.29 15.33 -27.76
N PRO A 450 5.57 15.44 -27.37
CA PRO A 450 6.56 14.40 -27.63
C PRO A 450 6.08 13.04 -27.11
N VAL A 451 6.20 12.08 -27.99
CA VAL A 451 5.76 10.70 -27.89
C VAL A 451 5.91 10.14 -26.48
N ILE A 452 4.80 9.97 -25.79
CA ILE A 452 4.75 9.08 -24.66
C ILE A 452 4.96 7.68 -25.23
N PRO A 453 6.01 6.94 -24.83
CA PRO A 453 6.20 5.58 -25.33
C PRO A 453 4.96 4.74 -25.02
N THR A 454 4.28 4.24 -26.03
CA THR A 454 3.10 3.37 -25.91
C THR A 454 3.41 2.05 -25.21
N SER A 455 4.70 1.71 -25.07
CA SER A 455 5.21 0.57 -24.35
C SER A 455 6.11 1.02 -23.22
N PHE A 456 5.54 1.59 -22.17
CA PHE A 456 6.24 1.74 -20.92
C PHE A 456 6.52 0.33 -20.37
N ARG A 457 7.75 -0.12 -20.49
CA ARG A 457 8.24 -1.32 -19.82
C ARG A 457 9.03 -0.88 -18.59
N TRP A 458 8.75 -1.44 -17.47
CA TRP A 458 9.50 -1.34 -16.22
C TRP A 458 11.03 -1.52 -16.40
N HIS A 459 11.44 -2.08 -17.52
CA HIS A 459 12.82 -2.40 -17.88
C HIS A 459 13.49 -1.34 -18.77
N ALA A 460 12.83 -0.24 -19.07
CA ALA A 460 13.51 0.87 -19.75
C ALA A 460 14.49 1.50 -18.76
N LYS A 461 15.76 1.68 -19.18
CA LYS A 461 16.73 2.43 -18.38
C LYS A 461 16.11 3.76 -18.01
N ILE A 462 16.14 4.12 -16.72
CA ILE A 462 15.69 5.42 -16.26
C ILE A 462 16.63 6.46 -16.81
N THR A 463 16.14 7.17 -17.82
CA THR A 463 16.71 8.43 -18.31
C THR A 463 16.02 9.57 -17.56
N ASP A 464 16.50 10.78 -17.68
CA ASP A 464 15.81 11.96 -17.13
C ASP A 464 14.41 12.11 -17.72
N ASP A 465 14.22 11.71 -19.00
CA ASP A 465 12.91 11.64 -19.67
C ASP A 465 11.93 10.68 -18.98
N TYR A 466 12.42 9.55 -18.48
CA TYR A 466 11.61 8.57 -17.75
C TYR A 466 10.98 9.15 -16.48
N ARG A 467 11.71 9.95 -15.72
CA ARG A 467 11.19 10.60 -14.50
C ARG A 467 10.11 11.61 -14.84
N THR A 468 10.33 12.38 -15.89
CA THR A 468 9.34 13.32 -16.41
C THR A 468 8.09 12.57 -16.85
N VAL A 469 8.23 11.45 -17.53
CA VAL A 469 7.12 10.60 -17.95
C VAL A 469 6.36 10.05 -16.75
N LEU A 470 7.03 9.42 -15.80
CA LEU A 470 6.37 8.87 -14.61
C LEU A 470 5.66 9.94 -13.80
N SER A 471 6.39 10.96 -13.39
CA SER A 471 5.86 12.01 -12.51
C SER A 471 4.79 12.87 -13.18
N THR A 472 4.74 12.90 -14.50
CA THR A 472 3.82 13.77 -15.24
C THR A 472 2.64 13.01 -15.83
N HIS A 473 2.87 11.83 -16.40
CA HIS A 473 1.83 11.09 -17.14
C HIS A 473 1.04 10.14 -16.25
N GLN A 474 1.65 9.46 -15.30
CA GLN A 474 0.94 8.52 -14.42
C GLN A 474 0.06 9.19 -13.35
N VAL A 475 0.31 10.47 -13.04
CA VAL A 475 -0.56 11.28 -12.16
C VAL A 475 -1.56 12.12 -12.93
N SER A 476 -1.52 12.10 -14.27
CA SER A 476 -2.31 12.97 -15.13
C SER A 476 -3.78 12.54 -15.22
N TRP A 477 -4.62 13.49 -15.66
CA TRP A 477 -6.02 13.21 -15.99
C TRP A 477 -6.17 12.19 -17.13
N ASN A 478 -5.25 12.20 -18.11
CA ASN A 478 -5.24 11.18 -19.15
C ASN A 478 -5.09 9.76 -18.59
N TYR A 479 -4.16 9.57 -17.66
CA TYR A 479 -3.98 8.29 -16.98
C TYR A 479 -5.23 7.88 -16.18
N ALA A 480 -5.88 8.83 -15.52
CA ALA A 480 -7.13 8.60 -14.80
C ALA A 480 -8.29 8.18 -15.72
N LEU A 481 -8.41 8.79 -16.91
CA LEU A 481 -9.39 8.36 -17.92
C LEU A 481 -9.09 6.96 -18.47
N ASN A 482 -7.81 6.60 -18.63
CA ASN A 482 -7.42 5.24 -19.01
C ASN A 482 -7.73 4.23 -17.89
N ALA A 483 -7.60 4.64 -16.62
CA ALA A 483 -8.04 3.82 -15.49
C ALA A 483 -9.55 3.61 -15.50
N ALA A 484 -10.33 4.67 -15.77
CA ALA A 484 -11.79 4.57 -15.94
C ALA A 484 -12.17 3.60 -17.05
N HIS A 485 -11.50 3.69 -18.20
CA HIS A 485 -11.69 2.77 -19.32
C HIS A 485 -11.46 1.32 -18.89
N ARG A 486 -10.36 1.02 -18.20
CA ARG A 486 -10.05 -0.34 -17.72
C ARG A 486 -11.06 -0.84 -16.68
N LEU A 487 -11.54 0.02 -15.79
CA LEU A 487 -12.60 -0.33 -14.85
C LEU A 487 -13.90 -0.71 -15.58
N MET A 488 -14.22 -0.03 -16.69
CA MET A 488 -15.36 -0.40 -17.53
C MET A 488 -15.17 -1.77 -18.22
N ASP A 489 -13.92 -2.12 -18.59
CA ASP A 489 -13.63 -3.47 -19.08
C ASP A 489 -13.91 -4.52 -17.99
N TYR A 490 -13.46 -4.29 -16.73
CA TYR A 490 -13.76 -5.20 -15.63
C TYR A 490 -15.27 -5.33 -15.36
N ILE A 491 -16.03 -4.23 -15.45
CA ILE A 491 -17.49 -4.29 -15.35
C ILE A 491 -18.09 -5.18 -16.46
N SER A 492 -17.54 -5.11 -17.68
CA SER A 492 -18.07 -5.85 -18.83
C SER A 492 -17.97 -7.38 -18.71
N TYR A 493 -17.04 -7.88 -17.87
CA TYR A 493 -16.84 -9.32 -17.67
C TYR A 493 -17.84 -9.94 -16.70
N GLY A 494 -18.65 -9.13 -16.00
CA GLY A 494 -19.58 -9.62 -14.99
C GLY A 494 -18.89 -10.43 -13.90
N GLY A 495 -19.58 -11.40 -13.35
CA GLY A 495 -19.08 -12.22 -12.24
C GLY A 495 -17.96 -13.22 -12.59
N GLU A 496 -17.54 -13.31 -13.83
CA GLU A 496 -16.40 -14.14 -14.25
C GLU A 496 -15.05 -13.48 -13.86
N PHE A 497 -15.04 -12.15 -13.71
CA PHE A 497 -13.91 -11.39 -13.19
C PHE A 497 -14.27 -10.87 -11.80
N HIS A 498 -13.65 -11.42 -10.77
CA HIS A 498 -14.11 -11.17 -9.40
C HIS A 498 -13.48 -9.98 -8.72
N LEU A 499 -12.16 -9.78 -8.86
CA LEU A 499 -11.40 -8.80 -8.11
C LEU A 499 -10.33 -8.14 -8.99
N ALA A 500 -10.13 -6.83 -8.80
CA ALA A 500 -9.04 -6.11 -9.45
C ALA A 500 -8.42 -5.06 -8.51
N ASN A 501 -7.13 -5.22 -8.17
CA ASN A 501 -6.42 -4.29 -7.30
C ASN A 501 -5.56 -3.34 -8.11
N PHE A 502 -5.88 -2.06 -8.03
CA PHE A 502 -5.10 -1.01 -8.67
C PHE A 502 -3.77 -0.79 -7.95
N ASN A 503 -2.71 -0.74 -8.69
CA ASN A 503 -1.37 -0.49 -8.20
C ASN A 503 -1.02 1.00 -8.43
N ASN A 504 -0.85 1.84 -7.42
CA ASN A 504 -0.78 1.57 -5.99
C ASN A 504 -1.86 2.36 -5.24
N LEU A 505 -2.12 2.02 -3.97
CA LEU A 505 -3.07 2.79 -3.16
C LEU A 505 -2.51 4.16 -2.77
N CYS A 506 -1.29 4.19 -2.26
CA CYS A 506 -0.69 5.42 -1.72
C CYS A 506 0.72 5.60 -2.28
N ASN A 507 1.09 6.83 -2.58
CA ASN A 507 2.43 7.22 -3.02
C ASN A 507 2.97 6.39 -4.18
N THR A 508 4.28 6.09 -4.19
CA THR A 508 4.99 5.48 -5.29
C THR A 508 5.26 6.40 -6.49
N TRP A 509 5.60 5.85 -7.61
CA TRP A 509 6.10 6.56 -8.79
C TRP A 509 5.01 7.30 -9.58
N GLY A 510 4.04 7.90 -8.88
CA GLY A 510 3.00 8.71 -9.49
C GLY A 510 1.76 7.93 -9.97
N GLN A 511 1.77 6.62 -9.89
CA GLN A 511 0.65 5.75 -10.25
C GLN A 511 -0.15 5.36 -9.00
N ASN A 512 -0.77 6.32 -8.36
CA ASN A 512 -1.41 6.13 -7.08
C ASN A 512 -2.81 6.73 -7.05
N VAL A 513 -3.54 6.37 -6.01
CA VAL A 513 -4.89 6.89 -5.73
C VAL A 513 -4.84 8.00 -4.71
N ILE A 514 -4.00 7.83 -3.67
CA ILE A 514 -3.76 8.77 -2.60
C ILE A 514 -2.32 9.25 -2.67
N GLU A 515 -2.12 10.55 -2.57
CA GLU A 515 -0.82 11.15 -2.39
C GLU A 515 -0.70 11.71 -0.98
N ALA A 516 0.34 11.30 -0.25
CA ALA A 516 0.58 11.67 1.12
C ALA A 516 2.02 12.15 1.32
N SER A 517 2.22 13.46 1.52
CA SER A 517 3.46 14.02 2.05
C SER A 517 3.48 13.87 3.58
N LYS A 518 4.53 14.35 4.25
CA LYS A 518 4.63 14.24 5.72
C LYS A 518 3.52 14.99 6.47
N ASP A 519 2.90 15.98 5.87
CA ASP A 519 1.93 16.87 6.50
C ASP A 519 0.58 16.99 5.78
N ARG A 520 0.46 16.47 4.56
CA ARG A 520 -0.75 16.59 3.74
C ARG A 520 -1.10 15.30 3.02
N CYS A 521 -2.38 15.16 2.67
CA CYS A 521 -2.90 14.01 1.93
C CYS A 521 -4.02 14.46 1.00
N PHE A 522 -3.98 14.00 -0.26
CA PHE A 522 -5.01 14.32 -1.26
C PHE A 522 -5.23 13.16 -2.24
N LEU A 523 -6.36 13.19 -2.94
CA LEU A 523 -6.62 12.23 -4.02
C LEU A 523 -5.94 12.69 -5.30
N SER A 524 -5.23 11.76 -5.95
CA SER A 524 -4.75 11.96 -7.32
C SER A 524 -5.92 12.05 -8.32
N CYS A 525 -5.64 12.34 -9.58
CA CYS A 525 -6.67 12.26 -10.63
C CYS A 525 -7.29 10.85 -10.72
N ALA A 526 -6.49 9.79 -10.60
CA ALA A 526 -7.00 8.42 -10.54
C ALA A 526 -7.88 8.19 -9.29
N GLY A 527 -7.48 8.74 -8.14
CA GLY A 527 -8.28 8.69 -6.92
C GLY A 527 -9.68 9.30 -7.08
N GLN A 528 -9.80 10.40 -7.82
CA GLN A 528 -11.09 10.99 -8.15
C GLN A 528 -11.97 10.05 -8.99
N VAL A 529 -11.37 9.30 -9.92
CA VAL A 529 -12.05 8.29 -10.74
C VAL A 529 -12.54 7.13 -9.88
N PHE A 530 -11.71 6.61 -8.98
CA PHE A 530 -12.16 5.55 -8.06
C PHE A 530 -13.31 6.02 -7.16
N ALA A 531 -13.20 7.21 -6.59
CA ALA A 531 -14.28 7.82 -5.79
C ALA A 531 -15.56 7.98 -6.62
N PHE A 532 -15.46 8.39 -7.89
CA PHE A 532 -16.60 8.48 -8.80
C PHE A 532 -17.29 7.11 -8.99
N PHE A 533 -16.56 6.06 -9.33
CA PHE A 533 -17.15 4.73 -9.50
C PHE A 533 -17.76 4.22 -8.20
N ARG A 534 -17.11 4.41 -7.05
CA ARG A 534 -17.64 3.97 -5.76
C ARG A 534 -18.94 4.68 -5.34
N ARG A 535 -19.20 5.87 -5.85
CA ARG A 535 -20.49 6.57 -5.67
C ARG A 535 -21.56 6.12 -6.65
N ASN A 536 -21.17 5.73 -7.86
CA ASN A 536 -22.07 5.50 -8.99
C ASN A 536 -22.23 4.04 -9.38
N PHE A 537 -21.50 3.10 -8.77
CA PHE A 537 -21.57 1.68 -9.05
C PHE A 537 -22.42 0.95 -8.00
N ALA A 538 -23.16 -0.05 -8.45
CA ALA A 538 -23.73 -1.12 -7.64
C ALA A 538 -23.47 -2.44 -8.37
N PRO A 539 -23.43 -3.60 -7.69
CA PRO A 539 -23.30 -4.91 -8.34
C PRO A 539 -24.29 -5.04 -9.50
N SER A 540 -23.76 -5.29 -10.69
CA SER A 540 -24.53 -5.14 -11.93
C SER A 540 -24.17 -6.22 -12.97
N VAL A 541 -25.17 -6.69 -13.69
CA VAL A 541 -24.96 -7.41 -14.95
C VAL A 541 -24.62 -6.41 -16.04
N ALA A 542 -23.71 -6.77 -16.92
CA ALA A 542 -23.24 -5.92 -18.01
C ALA A 542 -23.78 -6.38 -19.36
N CYS A 543 -24.01 -5.43 -20.25
CA CYS A 543 -24.37 -5.69 -21.63
C CYS A 543 -23.17 -5.35 -22.54
N GLU A 544 -22.93 -6.17 -23.56
CA GLU A 544 -21.96 -5.83 -24.59
C GLU A 544 -22.27 -4.44 -25.15
N THR A 545 -21.28 -3.57 -25.10
CA THR A 545 -21.46 -2.17 -25.48
C THR A 545 -20.29 -1.70 -26.34
N ALA A 546 -20.56 -1.17 -27.52
CA ALA A 546 -19.55 -0.69 -28.45
C ALA A 546 -19.94 0.67 -29.01
N THR A 547 -18.94 1.49 -29.31
CA THR A 547 -19.12 2.81 -29.93
C THR A 547 -18.62 2.83 -31.37
N GLY A 548 -17.75 1.91 -31.76
CA GLY A 548 -17.05 1.92 -33.04
C GLY A 548 -16.10 3.11 -33.24
N ASP A 549 -15.82 3.86 -32.17
CA ASP A 549 -14.95 5.04 -32.17
C ASP A 549 -14.10 5.05 -30.90
N GLU A 550 -12.80 4.98 -31.05
CA GLU A 550 -11.83 4.87 -29.96
C GLU A 550 -11.82 6.09 -29.01
N ARG A 551 -12.33 7.23 -29.47
CA ARG A 551 -12.43 8.44 -28.65
C ARG A 551 -13.44 8.30 -27.51
N VAL A 552 -14.41 7.39 -27.63
CA VAL A 552 -15.46 7.20 -26.62
C VAL A 552 -15.55 5.74 -26.21
N ARG A 553 -15.35 5.47 -24.92
CA ARG A 553 -15.67 4.17 -24.32
C ARG A 553 -17.03 4.27 -23.65
N ALA A 554 -17.89 3.27 -23.88
CA ALA A 554 -19.19 3.14 -23.26
C ALA A 554 -19.32 1.77 -22.58
N GLN A 555 -20.03 1.72 -21.45
CA GLN A 555 -20.40 0.46 -20.77
C GLN A 555 -21.78 0.57 -20.15
N LEU A 556 -22.68 -0.27 -20.60
CA LEU A 556 -24.03 -0.40 -20.05
C LEU A 556 -24.05 -1.48 -18.96
N ALA A 557 -24.64 -1.15 -17.82
CA ALA A 557 -24.76 -2.05 -16.68
C ALA A 557 -26.13 -1.89 -16.00
N ARG A 558 -26.68 -2.97 -15.45
CA ARG A 558 -27.97 -2.97 -14.76
C ARG A 558 -27.86 -3.66 -13.41
N ASP A 559 -28.27 -2.98 -12.36
CA ASP A 559 -28.29 -3.56 -11.01
C ASP A 559 -29.53 -4.44 -10.74
N ALA A 560 -29.51 -5.12 -9.59
CA ALA A 560 -30.59 -6.00 -9.18
C ALA A 560 -31.94 -5.29 -8.96
N CYS A 561 -31.93 -3.96 -8.77
CA CYS A 561 -33.14 -3.14 -8.64
C CYS A 561 -33.70 -2.70 -10.00
N GLY A 562 -33.04 -3.07 -11.11
CA GLY A 562 -33.42 -2.70 -12.47
C GLY A 562 -32.89 -1.36 -12.94
N LYS A 563 -32.19 -0.60 -12.09
CA LYS A 563 -31.56 0.67 -12.50
C LYS A 563 -30.47 0.39 -13.51
N THR A 564 -30.57 1.06 -14.64
CA THR A 564 -29.61 0.92 -15.74
C THR A 564 -28.70 2.14 -15.78
N ARG A 565 -27.39 1.89 -15.72
CA ARG A 565 -26.34 2.91 -15.78
C ARG A 565 -25.54 2.76 -17.06
N LEU A 566 -25.21 3.90 -17.64
CA LEU A 566 -24.32 3.98 -18.80
C LEU A 566 -23.11 4.83 -18.39
N TYR A 567 -21.98 4.17 -18.25
CA TYR A 567 -20.70 4.83 -18.02
C TYR A 567 -20.09 5.22 -19.37
N LEU A 568 -19.59 6.45 -19.47
CA LEU A 568 -19.04 7.02 -20.68
C LEU A 568 -17.73 7.72 -20.39
N VAL A 569 -16.69 7.39 -21.14
CA VAL A 569 -15.43 8.13 -21.15
C VAL A 569 -15.25 8.79 -22.52
N ASN A 570 -15.10 10.12 -22.54
CA ASN A 570 -14.67 10.86 -23.71
C ASN A 570 -13.18 11.17 -23.59
N HIS A 571 -12.36 10.48 -24.38
CA HIS A 571 -10.91 10.71 -24.45
C HIS A 571 -10.52 11.90 -25.32
N SER A 572 -11.47 12.48 -26.10
CA SER A 572 -11.20 13.61 -26.98
C SER A 572 -11.06 14.92 -26.22
N SER A 573 -10.15 15.77 -26.66
CA SER A 573 -10.04 17.16 -26.20
C SER A 573 -11.20 18.06 -26.68
N SER A 574 -12.12 17.51 -27.47
CA SER A 574 -13.32 18.18 -27.95
C SER A 574 -14.60 17.53 -27.39
N ALA A 575 -15.69 18.28 -27.32
CA ALA A 575 -16.99 17.74 -27.00
C ALA A 575 -17.44 16.75 -28.10
N VAL A 576 -18.01 15.61 -27.69
CA VAL A 576 -18.44 14.55 -28.60
C VAL A 576 -19.95 14.32 -28.47
N LYS A 577 -20.61 14.21 -29.62
CA LYS A 577 -22.03 13.85 -29.69
C LYS A 577 -22.18 12.35 -29.84
N VAL A 578 -22.94 11.75 -28.91
CA VAL A 578 -23.26 10.32 -28.90
C VAL A 578 -24.77 10.11 -29.02
N LEU A 579 -25.16 9.09 -29.78
CA LEU A 579 -26.54 8.61 -29.82
C LEU A 579 -26.69 7.55 -28.74
N LEU A 580 -27.58 7.80 -27.78
CA LEU A 580 -27.84 6.93 -26.63
C LEU A 580 -28.75 5.76 -27.04
N PRO A 581 -28.68 4.60 -26.35
CA PRO A 581 -29.69 3.57 -26.42
C PRO A 581 -31.08 4.12 -26.03
N GLU A 582 -32.15 3.45 -26.46
CA GLU A 582 -33.52 3.85 -26.12
C GLU A 582 -33.70 3.98 -24.60
N GLY A 583 -34.37 5.06 -24.18
CA GLY A 583 -34.68 5.34 -22.77
C GLY A 583 -34.63 6.82 -22.43
N SER A 584 -35.14 7.15 -21.24
CA SER A 584 -35.10 8.50 -20.67
C SER A 584 -33.87 8.63 -19.76
N TRP A 585 -32.79 9.08 -20.32
CA TRP A 585 -31.50 9.19 -19.63
C TRP A 585 -31.38 10.48 -18.85
N ASN A 586 -30.82 10.38 -17.65
CA ASN A 586 -30.43 11.53 -16.80
C ASN A 586 -28.94 11.45 -16.52
N CYS A 587 -28.26 12.60 -16.50
CA CYS A 587 -26.87 12.68 -16.07
C CYS A 587 -26.82 12.70 -14.54
N VAL A 588 -26.19 11.69 -13.94
CA VAL A 588 -26.07 11.56 -12.49
C VAL A 588 -24.85 12.31 -12.00
N GLU A 589 -23.68 12.08 -12.61
CA GLU A 589 -22.42 12.68 -12.24
C GLU A 589 -21.49 12.69 -13.44
N GLY A 590 -20.60 13.66 -13.50
CA GLY A 590 -19.50 13.68 -14.44
C GLY A 590 -18.31 14.43 -13.90
N LEU A 591 -17.11 14.02 -14.37
CA LEU A 591 -15.83 14.61 -14.04
C LEU A 591 -15.08 14.98 -15.32
N THR A 592 -14.36 16.09 -15.28
CA THR A 592 -13.46 16.54 -16.33
C THR A 592 -12.28 17.32 -15.76
N ALA A 593 -11.25 17.56 -16.54
CA ALA A 593 -10.15 18.45 -16.20
C ALA A 593 -9.77 19.33 -17.42
N PRO A 594 -9.11 20.48 -17.21
CA PRO A 594 -8.81 21.45 -18.28
C PRO A 594 -8.02 20.86 -19.46
N ASN A 595 -7.13 19.92 -19.20
CA ASN A 595 -6.36 19.25 -20.24
C ASN A 595 -5.89 17.86 -19.78
N ARG A 596 -5.33 17.07 -20.71
CA ARG A 596 -4.87 15.70 -20.45
C ARG A 596 -3.79 15.61 -19.39
N MET A 597 -2.90 16.61 -19.33
CA MET A 597 -1.76 16.66 -18.41
C MET A 597 -2.10 17.30 -17.07
N SER A 598 -3.36 17.69 -16.87
CA SER A 598 -3.83 18.17 -15.56
C SER A 598 -3.54 17.15 -14.48
N ARG A 599 -2.95 17.57 -13.38
CA ARG A 599 -2.63 16.74 -12.23
C ARG A 599 -3.10 17.40 -10.93
N ALA A 600 -3.54 16.60 -9.99
CA ALA A 600 -3.79 17.07 -8.63
C ALA A 600 -2.46 17.32 -7.92
N THR A 601 -2.45 18.34 -7.07
CA THR A 601 -1.34 18.66 -6.16
C THR A 601 -1.91 18.96 -4.78
N GLU A 602 -1.05 19.21 -3.81
CA GLU A 602 -1.48 19.59 -2.45
C GLU A 602 -2.39 20.83 -2.44
N ASP A 603 -2.16 21.78 -3.34
CA ASP A 603 -2.87 23.05 -3.38
C ASP A 603 -3.95 23.14 -4.46
N ILE A 604 -3.92 22.25 -5.46
CA ILE A 604 -4.76 22.33 -6.65
C ILE A 604 -5.39 20.98 -6.96
N ASN A 605 -6.71 20.93 -6.99
CA ASN A 605 -7.46 19.84 -7.62
C ASN A 605 -8.00 20.32 -8.97
N PRO A 606 -7.43 19.90 -10.11
CA PRO A 606 -7.89 20.31 -11.43
C PRO A 606 -9.15 19.58 -11.90
N VAL A 607 -9.51 18.48 -11.24
CA VAL A 607 -10.68 17.68 -11.58
C VAL A 607 -11.93 18.37 -11.06
N VAL A 608 -12.85 18.68 -11.95
CA VAL A 608 -14.08 19.41 -11.65
C VAL A 608 -15.31 18.62 -12.10
N ALA A 609 -16.43 18.87 -11.45
CA ALA A 609 -17.71 18.31 -11.85
C ALA A 609 -18.11 18.85 -13.24
N CYS A 610 -18.69 17.97 -14.05
CA CYS A 610 -19.30 18.30 -15.34
C CYS A 610 -20.59 17.53 -15.54
N ALA A 611 -21.35 17.86 -16.57
CA ALA A 611 -22.54 17.12 -16.95
C ALA A 611 -22.62 16.95 -18.46
N ALA A 612 -23.06 15.77 -18.92
CA ALA A 612 -23.48 15.61 -20.30
C ALA A 612 -24.79 16.37 -20.53
N ARG A 613 -24.87 17.10 -21.64
CA ARG A 613 -26.12 17.72 -22.07
C ARG A 613 -26.93 16.68 -22.86
N ILE A 614 -28.12 16.35 -22.37
CA ILE A 614 -29.00 15.37 -22.98
C ILE A 614 -30.13 16.11 -23.72
N ASP A 615 -30.38 15.71 -24.98
CA ASP A 615 -31.45 16.22 -25.83
C ASP A 615 -32.08 15.01 -26.57
N GLY A 616 -33.22 14.57 -26.04
CA GLY A 616 -33.86 13.33 -26.50
C GLY A 616 -32.97 12.11 -26.30
N ASN A 617 -32.66 11.42 -27.38
CA ASN A 617 -31.75 10.25 -27.38
C ASN A 617 -30.29 10.63 -27.72
N MET A 618 -29.95 11.88 -27.67
CA MET A 618 -28.59 12.36 -27.94
C MET A 618 -27.97 12.96 -26.69
N ALA A 619 -26.71 12.62 -26.42
CA ALA A 619 -25.91 13.29 -25.38
C ALA A 619 -24.70 13.99 -26.02
N ILE A 620 -24.33 15.12 -25.42
CA ILE A 620 -23.09 15.84 -25.71
C ILE A 620 -22.19 15.65 -24.51
N LEU A 621 -21.14 14.87 -24.69
CA LEU A 621 -20.12 14.62 -23.64
C LEU A 621 -19.13 15.79 -23.63
N PRO A 622 -18.82 16.35 -22.46
CA PRO A 622 -17.73 17.33 -22.34
C PRO A 622 -16.39 16.77 -22.82
N PRO A 623 -15.44 17.63 -23.18
CA PRO A 623 -14.07 17.20 -23.48
C PRO A 623 -13.46 16.45 -22.31
N LEU A 624 -12.63 15.44 -22.57
CA LEU A 624 -11.84 14.72 -21.56
C LEU A 624 -12.67 14.38 -20.31
N SER A 625 -13.79 13.71 -20.48
CA SER A 625 -14.75 13.50 -19.39
C SER A 625 -15.03 12.03 -19.08
N LEU A 626 -15.34 11.77 -17.82
CA LEU A 626 -15.97 10.56 -17.33
C LEU A 626 -17.38 10.92 -16.86
N VAL A 627 -18.42 10.25 -17.37
CA VAL A 627 -19.82 10.57 -17.09
C VAL A 627 -20.60 9.30 -16.76
N CYS A 628 -21.50 9.38 -15.81
CA CYS A 628 -22.52 8.36 -15.51
C CYS A 628 -23.91 8.90 -15.88
N LEU A 629 -24.58 8.20 -16.79
CA LEU A 629 -25.99 8.42 -17.09
C LEU A 629 -26.81 7.28 -16.49
N MET A 630 -28.08 7.54 -16.14
CA MET A 630 -28.96 6.56 -15.52
C MET A 630 -30.39 6.64 -16.08
N ILE A 631 -31.02 5.47 -16.23
CA ILE A 631 -32.47 5.28 -16.38
C ILE A 631 -32.98 4.62 -15.10
N GLU A 632 -34.08 5.14 -14.57
CA GLU A 632 -34.81 4.54 -13.43
C GLU A 632 -35.77 3.44 -13.90
#